data_0963fd37fe76f081cad970dad43d449a
#
_entry.id   0963fd37fe76f081cad970dad43d449a
#
_cell.length_a   1.000
_cell.length_b   1.000
_cell.length_c   1.000
_cell.angle_alpha   90.00
_cell.angle_beta   90.00
_cell.angle_gamma   90.00
#
_symmetry.space_group_name_H-M   'P 1'
#
loop_
_entity.id
_entity.type
_entity.pdbx_description
1 polymer ?
#
loop_
_entity_poly.entity_id
_entity_poly.type
_entity_poly.pdbx_seq_one_letter_code
_entity_poly.pdbx_strand_id
1 'polypeptide(L)'
;MNETTSSFGIQTCDQGEVTIDLAPYTYQQLQKQSVSLTAFIQKLSAFITALEHNQAQHNINPYAEKFNRGIHILGKHASGLDVFPDSSLALKCSEGRWGAENPRKQFFRSIQLAWEFETRLNEREKALLQICPVYLHFQTRARSALFQQSLFMQKIEGTPLGKTEAGFSAEFCQVFKIPTCNEILQKFRFSLHRFLDPDQQRQLLKIQSTYLFQRLAERGITIFSLNQKNILATLNTSRQQVQYVIIDPIPDYYLPISPAYNLLTGYFCKAI
;
A
#
# COMPACT_ATOMS: atom_id res chain seq x y z
N MET A 1 -7.40 -29.21 5.84
CA MET A 1 -7.02 -27.93 5.22
C MET A 1 -8.02 -27.65 4.13
N ASN A 2 -8.66 -26.48 4.17
CA ASN A 2 -9.55 -26.04 3.08
C ASN A 2 -8.78 -25.02 2.23
N GLU A 3 -8.75 -25.25 0.92
CA GLU A 3 -8.09 -24.35 -0.03
C GLU A 3 -9.11 -23.78 -1.00
N THR A 4 -9.03 -22.48 -1.24
CA THR A 4 -9.87 -21.78 -2.22
C THR A 4 -9.04 -20.83 -3.05
N THR A 5 -9.37 -20.68 -4.32
CA THR A 5 -8.69 -19.74 -5.24
C THR A 5 -9.67 -18.65 -5.65
N SER A 6 -9.26 -17.39 -5.51
CA SER A 6 -10.04 -16.23 -5.96
C SER A 6 -9.91 -15.98 -7.46
N SER A 7 -10.76 -15.09 -8.00
CA SER A 7 -10.70 -14.63 -9.40
C SER A 7 -9.37 -13.93 -9.76
N PHE A 8 -8.63 -13.45 -8.77
CA PHE A 8 -7.31 -12.82 -8.95
C PHE A 8 -6.14 -13.78 -8.70
N GLY A 9 -6.42 -15.09 -8.61
CA GLY A 9 -5.40 -16.12 -8.36
C GLY A 9 -4.85 -16.14 -6.94
N ILE A 10 -5.51 -15.47 -5.99
CA ILE A 10 -5.14 -15.53 -4.57
C ILE A 10 -5.53 -16.90 -4.04
N GLN A 11 -4.57 -17.61 -3.45
CA GLN A 11 -4.79 -18.88 -2.79
C GLN A 11 -5.04 -18.66 -1.29
N THR A 12 -6.22 -18.97 -0.82
CA THR A 12 -6.59 -18.95 0.60
C THR A 12 -6.53 -20.36 1.19
N CYS A 13 -5.84 -20.50 2.32
CA CYS A 13 -5.67 -21.76 3.03
C CYS A 13 -6.11 -21.57 4.49
N ASP A 14 -7.05 -22.40 4.93
CA ASP A 14 -7.56 -22.41 6.31
C ASP A 14 -7.18 -23.71 7.00
N GLN A 15 -6.48 -23.59 8.15
CA GLN A 15 -6.07 -24.69 9.03
C GLN A 15 -6.65 -24.51 10.45
N GLY A 16 -7.92 -24.19 10.56
CA GLY A 16 -8.59 -24.03 11.84
C GLY A 16 -8.27 -22.68 12.51
N GLU A 17 -7.23 -22.62 13.33
CA GLU A 17 -6.85 -21.36 14.00
C GLU A 17 -6.10 -20.37 13.10
N VAL A 18 -5.51 -20.85 12.01
CA VAL A 18 -4.69 -20.04 11.11
C VAL A 18 -5.31 -19.99 9.72
N THR A 19 -5.44 -18.79 9.19
CA THR A 19 -5.80 -18.53 7.79
C THR A 19 -4.67 -17.77 7.12
N ILE A 20 -4.27 -18.23 5.91
CA ILE A 20 -3.28 -17.55 5.08
C ILE A 20 -3.89 -17.27 3.72
N ASP A 21 -3.68 -16.03 3.24
CA ASP A 21 -3.96 -15.65 1.86
C ASP A 21 -2.61 -15.41 1.16
N LEU A 22 -2.35 -16.14 0.09
CA LEU A 22 -1.10 -16.07 -0.68
C LEU A 22 -1.32 -15.33 -1.99
N ALA A 23 -0.47 -14.36 -2.29
CA ALA A 23 -0.43 -13.75 -3.62
C ALA A 23 -0.02 -14.79 -4.68
N PRO A 24 -0.47 -14.64 -5.95
CA PRO A 24 -0.15 -15.58 -7.02
C PRO A 24 1.35 -15.86 -7.14
N TYR A 25 2.19 -14.84 -7.05
CA TYR A 25 3.63 -14.98 -7.06
C TYR A 25 4.15 -15.90 -5.94
N THR A 26 3.72 -15.65 -4.70
CA THR A 26 4.18 -16.42 -3.53
C THR A 26 3.76 -17.89 -3.63
N TYR A 27 2.54 -18.14 -4.05
CA TYR A 27 2.04 -19.50 -4.26
C TYR A 27 2.85 -20.24 -5.35
N GLN A 28 3.14 -19.57 -6.47
CA GLN A 28 3.99 -20.15 -7.53
C GLN A 28 5.42 -20.46 -7.04
N GLN A 29 6.00 -19.62 -6.18
CA GLN A 29 7.33 -19.90 -5.60
C GLN A 29 7.30 -21.12 -4.68
N LEU A 30 6.26 -21.28 -3.84
CA LEU A 30 6.08 -22.48 -3.03
C LEU A 30 6.00 -23.75 -3.88
N GLN A 31 5.22 -23.69 -4.97
CA GLN A 31 5.10 -24.82 -5.90
C GLN A 31 6.45 -25.17 -6.58
N LYS A 32 7.17 -24.15 -7.09
CA LYS A 32 8.48 -24.36 -7.74
C LYS A 32 9.51 -24.98 -6.80
N GLN A 33 9.47 -24.62 -5.51
CA GLN A 33 10.39 -25.14 -4.50
C GLN A 33 9.92 -26.45 -3.89
N SER A 34 8.79 -26.99 -4.31
CA SER A 34 8.17 -28.21 -3.75
C SER A 34 7.97 -28.13 -2.22
N VAL A 35 7.76 -26.92 -1.71
CA VAL A 35 7.51 -26.71 -0.28
C VAL A 35 6.06 -27.03 0.03
N SER A 36 5.82 -27.94 0.96
CA SER A 36 4.45 -28.24 1.38
C SER A 36 3.86 -27.01 2.11
N LEU A 37 2.61 -26.70 1.78
CA LEU A 37 1.90 -25.56 2.36
C LEU A 37 1.78 -25.66 3.89
N THR A 38 1.59 -26.88 4.40
CA THR A 38 1.56 -27.14 5.87
C THR A 38 2.90 -26.78 6.52
N ALA A 39 4.03 -27.20 5.94
CA ALA A 39 5.34 -26.87 6.47
C ALA A 39 5.64 -25.36 6.39
N PHE A 40 5.18 -24.71 5.32
CA PHE A 40 5.28 -23.27 5.17
C PHE A 40 4.49 -22.53 6.26
N ILE A 41 3.23 -22.92 6.51
CA ILE A 41 2.38 -22.34 7.56
C ILE A 41 3.00 -22.49 8.93
N GLN A 42 3.56 -23.67 9.24
CA GLN A 42 4.25 -23.91 10.51
C GLN A 42 5.46 -22.99 10.69
N LYS A 43 6.33 -22.87 9.67
CA LYS A 43 7.48 -21.95 9.71
C LYS A 43 7.04 -20.51 9.90
N LEU A 44 6.02 -20.07 9.18
CA LEU A 44 5.49 -18.71 9.26
C LEU A 44 4.91 -18.42 10.64
N SER A 45 4.13 -19.34 11.20
CA SER A 45 3.58 -19.21 12.55
C SER A 45 4.69 -19.10 13.60
N ALA A 46 5.71 -19.95 13.53
CA ALA A 46 6.87 -19.89 14.41
C ALA A 46 7.62 -18.55 14.29
N PHE A 47 7.79 -18.05 13.07
CA PHE A 47 8.43 -16.75 12.82
C PHE A 47 7.64 -15.59 13.45
N ILE A 48 6.31 -15.55 13.27
CA ILE A 48 5.47 -14.49 13.84
C ILE A 48 5.49 -14.56 15.37
N THR A 49 5.40 -15.75 15.96
CA THR A 49 5.49 -15.94 17.42
C THR A 49 6.85 -15.47 17.96
N ALA A 50 7.94 -15.73 17.25
CA ALA A 50 9.26 -15.24 17.63
C ALA A 50 9.35 -13.71 17.59
N LEU A 51 8.74 -13.06 16.58
CA LEU A 51 8.65 -11.61 16.51
C LEU A 51 7.84 -11.01 17.67
N GLU A 52 6.70 -11.62 18.02
CA GLU A 52 5.88 -11.22 19.16
C GLU A 52 6.68 -11.27 20.46
N HIS A 53 7.41 -12.37 20.66
CA HIS A 53 8.22 -12.58 21.86
C HIS A 53 9.34 -11.55 21.99
N ASN A 54 10.06 -11.29 20.89
CA ASN A 54 11.11 -10.28 20.83
C ASN A 54 10.58 -8.87 21.08
N GLN A 55 9.40 -8.53 20.55
CA GLN A 55 8.76 -7.24 20.80
C GLN A 55 8.38 -7.08 22.27
N ALA A 56 7.81 -8.12 22.88
CA ALA A 56 7.43 -8.10 24.28
C ALA A 56 8.63 -7.92 25.23
N GLN A 57 9.79 -8.52 24.89
CA GLN A 57 11.00 -8.42 25.72
C GLN A 57 11.71 -7.06 25.60
N HIS A 58 11.70 -6.43 24.43
CA HIS A 58 12.55 -5.27 24.21
C HIS A 58 11.82 -3.94 24.31
N ASN A 59 10.48 -3.92 24.32
CA ASN A 59 9.66 -2.70 24.33
C ASN A 59 10.12 -1.64 23.28
N ILE A 60 10.94 -2.07 22.33
CA ILE A 60 11.62 -1.24 21.36
C ILE A 60 11.18 -1.69 19.98
N ASN A 61 10.19 -1.01 19.44
CA ASN A 61 10.05 -0.97 18.00
C ASN A 61 10.89 0.22 17.51
N PRO A 62 12.12 0.04 16.99
CA PRO A 62 12.98 1.15 16.59
C PRO A 62 12.38 1.98 15.44
N TYR A 63 11.28 1.51 14.84
CA TYR A 63 10.56 2.16 13.75
C TYR A 63 9.19 2.70 14.18
N ALA A 64 8.73 2.43 15.41
CA ALA A 64 7.42 2.87 15.92
C ALA A 64 7.37 4.35 16.31
N GLU A 65 8.50 5.05 16.36
CA GLU A 65 8.52 6.44 16.86
C GLU A 65 7.77 7.44 15.99
N LYS A 66 7.41 7.12 14.74
CA LYS A 66 6.72 8.10 13.87
C LYS A 66 5.58 7.56 13.01
N PHE A 67 5.43 6.28 12.78
CA PHE A 67 4.40 5.75 11.88
C PHE A 67 3.79 4.46 12.45
N ASN A 68 2.53 4.51 12.78
CA ASN A 68 1.66 3.39 13.14
C ASN A 68 2.35 2.21 13.86
N ARG A 69 2.00 2.01 15.11
CA ARG A 69 2.34 0.80 15.87
C ARG A 69 2.07 -0.42 15.00
N GLY A 70 3.08 -1.25 14.79
CA GLY A 70 2.91 -2.53 14.10
C GLY A 70 3.54 -2.66 12.72
N ILE A 71 4.45 -1.77 12.27
CA ILE A 71 5.25 -2.00 11.07
C ILE A 71 6.67 -2.41 11.45
N HIS A 72 7.08 -3.61 11.00
CA HIS A 72 8.42 -4.14 11.17
C HIS A 72 9.12 -4.21 9.83
N ILE A 73 10.38 -3.78 9.78
CA ILE A 73 11.21 -3.93 8.58
C ILE A 73 12.08 -5.16 8.77
N LEU A 74 11.99 -6.08 7.82
CA LEU A 74 12.75 -7.31 7.81
C LEU A 74 13.85 -7.17 6.75
N GLY A 75 15.08 -7.48 7.15
CA GLY A 75 16.17 -7.61 6.20
C GLY A 75 15.95 -8.77 5.22
N LYS A 76 16.78 -8.83 4.18
CA LYS A 76 16.86 -9.99 3.30
C LYS A 76 17.05 -11.26 4.14
N HIS A 77 16.30 -12.30 3.83
CA HIS A 77 16.37 -13.62 4.49
C HIS A 77 16.06 -13.63 6.00
N ALA A 78 15.69 -12.50 6.62
CA ALA A 78 15.41 -12.45 8.06
C ALA A 78 14.26 -13.38 8.48
N SER A 79 13.33 -13.66 7.58
CA SER A 79 12.21 -14.57 7.83
C SER A 79 12.58 -16.06 7.72
N GLY A 80 13.73 -16.40 7.15
CA GLY A 80 14.07 -17.79 6.78
C GLY A 80 13.08 -18.42 5.78
N LEU A 81 12.28 -17.60 5.11
CA LEU A 81 11.24 -18.00 4.15
C LEU A 81 11.71 -17.60 2.75
N ASP A 82 12.36 -18.52 2.04
CA ASP A 82 12.96 -18.27 0.72
C ASP A 82 11.93 -18.07 -0.42
N VAL A 83 10.67 -17.89 -0.09
CA VAL A 83 9.58 -17.69 -1.05
C VAL A 83 9.37 -16.22 -1.44
N PHE A 84 10.01 -15.31 -0.73
CA PHE A 84 9.94 -13.89 -1.03
C PHE A 84 11.05 -13.49 -2.02
N PRO A 85 10.82 -12.42 -2.83
CA PRO A 85 11.88 -11.88 -3.67
C PRO A 85 13.10 -11.46 -2.83
N ASP A 86 14.27 -11.40 -3.46
CA ASP A 86 15.51 -10.92 -2.84
C ASP A 86 15.47 -9.41 -2.57
N SER A 87 14.53 -8.98 -1.76
CA SER A 87 14.29 -7.58 -1.36
C SER A 87 13.94 -7.51 0.12
N SER A 88 14.17 -6.35 0.73
CA SER A 88 13.70 -6.11 2.09
C SER A 88 12.17 -6.13 2.14
N LEU A 89 11.64 -6.67 3.24
CA LEU A 89 10.22 -6.78 3.48
C LEU A 89 9.75 -5.75 4.50
N ALA A 90 8.55 -5.27 4.34
CA ALA A 90 7.78 -4.60 5.37
C ALA A 90 6.69 -5.54 5.85
N LEU A 91 6.65 -5.78 7.15
CA LEU A 91 5.62 -6.57 7.80
C LEU A 91 4.70 -5.61 8.57
N LYS A 92 3.44 -5.53 8.17
CA LYS A 92 2.42 -4.74 8.86
C LYS A 92 1.61 -5.68 9.75
N CYS A 93 1.68 -5.46 11.08
CA CYS A 93 0.95 -6.24 12.06
C CYS A 93 -0.18 -5.39 12.65
N SER A 94 -1.33 -6.01 12.94
CA SER A 94 -2.40 -5.33 13.66
C SER A 94 -2.66 -6.04 14.99
N GLU A 95 -2.69 -5.24 16.06
CA GLU A 95 -3.07 -5.62 17.40
C GLU A 95 -4.58 -5.39 17.56
N GLY A 96 -5.35 -6.48 17.71
CA GLY A 96 -6.72 -6.41 18.18
C GLY A 96 -7.81 -6.17 17.14
N ARG A 97 -9.06 -6.18 17.64
CA ARG A 97 -10.30 -6.29 16.87
C ARG A 97 -10.79 -4.97 16.23
N TRP A 98 -10.23 -3.82 16.58
CA TRP A 98 -10.80 -2.50 16.33
C TRP A 98 -9.86 -1.53 15.60
N GLY A 99 -8.87 -2.02 14.86
CA GLY A 99 -8.06 -1.15 14.01
C GLY A 99 -8.84 -0.73 12.76
N ALA A 100 -8.79 0.54 12.40
CA ALA A 100 -9.29 1.06 11.12
C ALA A 100 -8.58 0.40 9.91
N GLU A 101 -7.50 -0.29 10.16
CA GLU A 101 -6.68 -1.00 9.20
C GLU A 101 -6.96 -2.50 9.28
N ASN A 102 -7.55 -3.03 8.22
CA ASN A 102 -7.68 -4.46 8.06
C ASN A 102 -6.62 -4.94 7.06
N PRO A 103 -5.50 -5.57 7.51
CA PRO A 103 -4.42 -6.04 6.65
C PRO A 103 -4.91 -6.97 5.54
N ARG A 104 -5.94 -7.78 5.82
CA ARG A 104 -6.55 -8.65 4.82
C ARG A 104 -7.20 -7.87 3.68
N LYS A 105 -7.97 -6.82 4.00
CA LYS A 105 -8.59 -5.96 2.97
C LYS A 105 -7.52 -5.25 2.14
N GLN A 106 -6.47 -4.76 2.80
CA GLN A 106 -5.33 -4.16 2.11
C GLN A 106 -4.68 -5.16 1.15
N PHE A 107 -4.44 -6.40 1.59
CA PHE A 107 -3.88 -7.46 0.77
C PHE A 107 -4.70 -7.68 -0.52
N PHE A 108 -6.00 -7.97 -0.37
CA PHE A 108 -6.88 -8.22 -1.53
C PHE A 108 -6.97 -7.01 -2.45
N ARG A 109 -7.09 -5.80 -1.88
CA ARG A 109 -7.20 -4.57 -2.68
C ARG A 109 -5.92 -4.25 -3.42
N SER A 110 -4.75 -4.48 -2.82
CA SER A 110 -3.47 -4.28 -3.49
C SER A 110 -3.31 -5.20 -4.69
N ILE A 111 -3.67 -6.48 -4.57
CA ILE A 111 -3.60 -7.43 -5.69
C ILE A 111 -4.60 -7.06 -6.79
N GLN A 112 -5.84 -6.73 -6.42
CA GLN A 112 -6.84 -6.28 -7.37
C GLN A 112 -6.38 -5.04 -8.15
N LEU A 113 -5.86 -4.02 -7.45
CA LEU A 113 -5.36 -2.81 -8.09
C LEU A 113 -4.13 -3.06 -8.96
N ALA A 114 -3.22 -3.93 -8.53
CA ALA A 114 -2.07 -4.30 -9.34
C ALA A 114 -2.51 -4.94 -10.67
N TRP A 115 -3.52 -5.82 -10.63
CA TRP A 115 -4.13 -6.40 -11.83
C TRP A 115 -4.84 -5.33 -12.68
N GLU A 116 -5.61 -4.42 -12.07
CA GLU A 116 -6.28 -3.30 -12.77
C GLU A 116 -5.25 -2.39 -13.45
N PHE A 117 -4.11 -2.08 -12.79
CA PHE A 117 -3.03 -1.28 -13.37
C PHE A 117 -2.39 -2.00 -14.56
N GLU A 118 -2.09 -3.30 -14.40
CA GLU A 118 -1.47 -4.10 -15.46
C GLU A 118 -2.35 -4.17 -16.71
N THR A 119 -3.66 -4.29 -16.54
CA THR A 119 -4.60 -4.48 -17.65
C THR A 119 -5.11 -3.18 -18.27
N ARG A 120 -5.08 -2.06 -17.56
CA ARG A 120 -5.77 -0.81 -17.97
C ARG A 120 -4.85 0.39 -18.17
N LEU A 121 -3.64 0.35 -17.62
CA LEU A 121 -2.64 1.39 -17.84
C LEU A 121 -1.72 1.01 -18.99
N ASN A 122 -1.29 2.02 -19.76
CA ASN A 122 -0.26 1.82 -20.78
C ASN A 122 1.15 1.75 -20.14
N GLU A 123 2.16 1.31 -20.90
CA GLU A 123 3.52 1.09 -20.40
C GLU A 123 4.16 2.34 -19.77
N ARG A 124 3.85 3.53 -20.30
CA ARG A 124 4.37 4.78 -19.75
C ARG A 124 3.73 5.13 -18.42
N GLU A 125 2.43 4.89 -18.28
CA GLU A 125 1.70 5.07 -17.02
C GLU A 125 2.15 4.08 -15.96
N LYS A 126 2.31 2.79 -16.33
CA LYS A 126 2.84 1.73 -15.44
C LYS A 126 4.27 2.02 -14.97
N ALA A 127 5.08 2.65 -15.81
CA ALA A 127 6.41 3.07 -15.43
C ALA A 127 6.44 4.15 -14.34
N LEU A 128 5.39 4.98 -14.26
CA LEU A 128 5.30 6.12 -13.35
C LEU A 128 4.46 5.84 -12.11
N LEU A 129 3.49 4.94 -12.17
CA LEU A 129 2.57 4.64 -11.06
C LEU A 129 2.44 3.14 -10.85
N GLN A 130 2.71 2.70 -9.63
CA GLN A 130 2.64 1.29 -9.25
C GLN A 130 1.91 1.11 -7.91
N ILE A 131 1.46 -0.12 -7.68
CA ILE A 131 1.00 -0.60 -6.37
C ILE A 131 2.15 -1.36 -5.71
N CYS A 132 2.36 -1.13 -4.42
CA CYS A 132 3.34 -1.88 -3.65
C CYS A 132 3.03 -3.37 -3.71
N PRO A 133 3.97 -4.22 -4.12
CA PRO A 133 3.79 -5.66 -4.11
C PRO A 133 3.49 -6.18 -2.70
N VAL A 134 2.44 -6.99 -2.60
CA VAL A 134 2.07 -7.72 -1.39
C VAL A 134 2.26 -9.22 -1.65
N TYR A 135 2.72 -9.96 -0.66
CA TYR A 135 3.11 -11.36 -0.83
C TYR A 135 2.17 -12.32 -0.15
N LEU A 136 1.85 -12.04 1.11
CA LEU A 136 0.89 -12.85 1.86
C LEU A 136 0.22 -12.04 2.97
N HIS A 137 -0.94 -12.52 3.37
CA HIS A 137 -1.63 -12.14 4.59
C HIS A 137 -1.74 -13.37 5.49
N PHE A 138 -1.43 -13.18 6.77
CA PHE A 138 -1.55 -14.19 7.82
C PHE A 138 -2.56 -13.72 8.86
N GLN A 139 -3.42 -14.63 9.29
CA GLN A 139 -4.37 -14.37 10.35
C GLN A 139 -4.39 -15.54 11.33
N THR A 140 -4.36 -15.26 12.63
CA THR A 140 -4.59 -16.26 13.68
C THR A 140 -5.81 -15.89 14.52
N ARG A 141 -6.53 -16.90 14.95
CA ARG A 141 -7.66 -16.78 15.89
C ARG A 141 -7.24 -17.04 17.34
N ALA A 142 -5.97 -17.36 17.58
CA ALA A 142 -5.44 -17.57 18.91
C ALA A 142 -5.59 -16.28 19.74
N ARG A 143 -6.30 -16.37 20.87
CA ARG A 143 -6.58 -15.20 21.74
C ARG A 143 -5.33 -14.64 22.41
N SER A 144 -4.30 -15.46 22.56
CA SER A 144 -3.01 -15.08 23.16
C SER A 144 -2.07 -14.38 22.19
N ALA A 145 -2.37 -14.39 20.87
CA ALA A 145 -1.51 -13.78 19.88
C ALA A 145 -1.61 -12.26 19.95
N LEU A 146 -0.46 -11.59 20.01
CA LEU A 146 -0.33 -10.13 19.93
C LEU A 146 -0.65 -9.65 18.51
N PHE A 147 -0.12 -10.34 17.50
CA PHE A 147 -0.34 -10.05 16.10
C PHE A 147 -1.41 -10.96 15.49
N GLN A 148 -2.66 -10.58 15.66
CA GLN A 148 -3.77 -11.36 15.10
C GLN A 148 -3.81 -11.36 13.58
N GLN A 149 -3.29 -10.31 12.95
CA GLN A 149 -3.17 -10.21 11.49
C GLN A 149 -1.81 -9.63 11.12
N SER A 150 -1.22 -10.15 10.06
CA SER A 150 0.07 -9.72 9.53
C SER A 150 0.05 -9.71 8.01
N LEU A 151 0.52 -8.62 7.41
CA LEU A 151 0.65 -8.45 5.97
C LEU A 151 2.11 -8.32 5.59
N PHE A 152 2.59 -9.22 4.74
CA PHE A 152 3.93 -9.17 4.17
C PHE A 152 3.90 -8.47 2.82
N MET A 153 4.69 -7.42 2.70
CA MET A 153 4.76 -6.59 1.51
C MET A 153 6.20 -6.17 1.22
N GLN A 154 6.47 -5.71 0.01
CA GLN A 154 7.78 -5.15 -0.33
C GLN A 154 8.04 -3.89 0.47
N LYS A 155 9.25 -3.77 1.04
CA LYS A 155 9.72 -2.48 1.55
C LYS A 155 10.04 -1.56 0.37
N ILE A 156 9.40 -0.42 0.30
CA ILE A 156 9.67 0.60 -0.71
C ILE A 156 10.49 1.73 -0.06
N GLU A 157 11.66 1.99 -0.62
CA GLU A 157 12.45 3.16 -0.26
C GLU A 157 11.94 4.37 -1.05
N GLY A 158 11.47 5.39 -0.35
CA GLY A 158 10.91 6.58 -1.00
C GLY A 158 10.48 7.66 -0.02
N THR A 159 10.18 8.82 -0.56
CA THR A 159 9.67 9.96 0.21
C THR A 159 8.15 10.01 0.08
N PRO A 160 7.39 10.08 1.19
CA PRO A 160 5.94 10.28 1.11
C PRO A 160 5.59 11.55 0.32
N LEU A 161 4.62 11.45 -0.58
CA LEU A 161 4.19 12.57 -1.42
C LEU A 161 3.81 13.81 -0.59
N GLY A 162 3.23 13.61 0.60
CA GLY A 162 2.90 14.68 1.53
C GLY A 162 4.12 15.43 2.12
N LYS A 163 5.33 14.95 1.86
CA LYS A 163 6.60 15.60 2.26
C LYS A 163 7.38 16.15 1.06
N THR A 164 6.89 15.97 -0.16
CA THR A 164 7.50 16.56 -1.36
C THR A 164 6.98 17.98 -1.55
N GLU A 165 7.85 18.93 -1.85
CA GLU A 165 7.45 20.34 -2.06
C GLU A 165 6.66 20.54 -3.35
N ALA A 166 6.95 19.75 -4.38
CA ALA A 166 6.41 19.95 -5.73
C ALA A 166 5.18 19.06 -6.06
N GLY A 167 4.78 18.14 -5.17
CA GLY A 167 3.75 17.15 -5.47
C GLY A 167 4.20 16.15 -6.54
N PHE A 168 3.31 15.81 -7.48
CA PHE A 168 3.67 14.96 -8.62
C PHE A 168 4.59 15.71 -9.60
N SER A 169 5.55 15.00 -10.18
CA SER A 169 6.47 15.56 -11.18
C SER A 169 5.73 16.07 -12.43
N ALA A 170 6.33 17.01 -13.15
CA ALA A 170 5.75 17.54 -14.39
C ALA A 170 5.49 16.43 -15.44
N GLU A 171 6.40 15.46 -15.53
CA GLU A 171 6.23 14.30 -16.42
C GLU A 171 5.03 13.45 -16.01
N PHE A 172 4.88 13.15 -14.72
CA PHE A 172 3.72 12.43 -14.22
C PHE A 172 2.42 13.17 -14.55
N CYS A 173 2.39 14.48 -14.27
CA CYS A 173 1.23 15.32 -14.55
C CYS A 173 0.87 15.31 -16.05
N GLN A 174 1.86 15.38 -16.93
CA GLN A 174 1.65 15.31 -18.37
C GLN A 174 1.08 13.96 -18.81
N VAL A 175 1.65 12.84 -18.30
CA VAL A 175 1.23 11.49 -18.70
C VAL A 175 -0.21 11.19 -18.23
N PHE A 176 -0.53 11.54 -16.99
CA PHE A 176 -1.87 11.33 -16.44
C PHE A 176 -2.87 12.45 -16.78
N LYS A 177 -2.43 13.50 -17.50
CA LYS A 177 -3.25 14.68 -17.87
C LYS A 177 -3.90 15.32 -16.64
N ILE A 178 -3.10 15.52 -15.60
CA ILE A 178 -3.50 16.20 -14.38
C ILE A 178 -2.72 17.51 -14.23
N PRO A 179 -3.30 18.54 -13.58
CA PRO A 179 -2.61 19.80 -13.41
C PRO A 179 -1.42 19.67 -12.45
N THR A 180 -0.35 20.41 -12.73
CA THR A 180 0.75 20.64 -11.79
C THR A 180 0.29 21.50 -10.60
N CYS A 181 1.03 21.48 -9.50
CA CYS A 181 0.74 22.36 -8.37
C CYS A 181 0.74 23.85 -8.78
N ASN A 182 1.64 24.26 -9.68
CA ASN A 182 1.69 25.66 -10.17
C ASN A 182 0.43 26.03 -10.99
N GLU A 183 -0.06 25.16 -11.85
CA GLU A 183 -1.29 25.40 -12.60
C GLU A 183 -2.52 25.48 -11.69
N ILE A 184 -2.56 24.65 -10.63
CA ILE A 184 -3.62 24.73 -9.62
C ILE A 184 -3.54 26.07 -8.88
N LEU A 185 -2.36 26.50 -8.45
CA LEU A 185 -2.17 27.78 -7.76
C LEU A 185 -2.60 28.96 -8.62
N GLN A 186 -2.23 28.98 -9.91
CA GLN A 186 -2.63 30.02 -10.85
C GLN A 186 -4.13 30.11 -11.01
N LYS A 187 -4.83 28.97 -11.14
CA LYS A 187 -6.29 28.93 -11.28
C LYS A 187 -7.03 29.42 -10.05
N PHE A 188 -6.56 29.05 -8.86
CA PHE A 188 -7.24 29.43 -7.62
C PHE A 188 -6.87 30.83 -7.13
N ARG A 189 -6.01 31.59 -7.85
CA ARG A 189 -5.52 32.92 -7.42
C ARG A 189 -4.99 32.91 -5.98
N PHE A 190 -4.45 31.80 -5.53
CA PHE A 190 -3.75 31.79 -4.26
C PHE A 190 -2.59 32.77 -4.38
N SER A 191 -2.56 33.76 -3.48
CA SER A 191 -1.44 34.69 -3.42
C SER A 191 -0.14 33.92 -3.32
N LEU A 192 0.72 34.08 -4.33
CA LEU A 192 2.05 33.50 -4.39
C LEU A 192 2.94 34.14 -3.32
N HIS A 193 2.68 33.85 -2.05
CA HIS A 193 3.71 34.00 -1.04
C HIS A 193 4.76 32.91 -1.30
N ARG A 194 6.01 33.29 -1.30
CA ARG A 194 7.20 32.48 -1.64
C ARG A 194 7.33 31.16 -0.88
N PHE A 195 6.52 30.95 0.13
CA PHE A 195 6.42 29.72 0.92
C PHE A 195 4.95 29.44 1.15
N LEU A 196 4.46 28.34 0.56
CA LEU A 196 3.14 27.83 0.91
C LEU A 196 3.16 27.42 2.39
N ASP A 197 2.13 27.86 3.11
CA ASP A 197 1.82 27.28 4.41
C ASP A 197 1.67 25.76 4.25
N PRO A 198 2.16 24.94 5.21
CA PRO A 198 2.01 23.48 5.18
C PRO A 198 0.57 22.98 4.92
N ASP A 199 -0.43 23.73 5.37
CA ASP A 199 -1.83 23.39 5.13
C ASP A 199 -2.26 23.69 3.69
N GLN A 200 -1.78 24.77 3.08
CA GLN A 200 -2.00 25.07 1.66
C GLN A 200 -1.33 24.02 0.76
N GLN A 201 -0.09 23.65 1.07
CA GLN A 201 0.60 22.57 0.37
C GLN A 201 -0.18 21.25 0.44
N ARG A 202 -0.67 20.89 1.63
CA ARG A 202 -1.49 19.70 1.82
C ARG A 202 -2.79 19.75 1.01
N GLN A 203 -3.42 20.91 0.92
CA GLN A 203 -4.62 21.10 0.10
C GLN A 203 -4.31 20.95 -1.39
N LEU A 204 -3.22 21.51 -1.90
CA LEU A 204 -2.79 21.34 -3.29
C LEU A 204 -2.57 19.87 -3.64
N LEU A 205 -1.87 19.14 -2.78
CA LEU A 205 -1.63 17.71 -2.97
C LEU A 205 -2.94 16.90 -2.96
N LYS A 206 -3.91 17.28 -2.13
CA LYS A 206 -5.25 16.66 -2.15
C LYS A 206 -5.96 16.90 -3.46
N ILE A 207 -5.95 18.13 -3.96
CA ILE A 207 -6.56 18.49 -5.25
C ILE A 207 -5.89 17.70 -6.37
N GLN A 208 -4.56 17.68 -6.42
CA GLN A 208 -3.79 16.95 -7.44
C GLN A 208 -4.08 15.45 -7.39
N SER A 209 -4.14 14.85 -6.20
CA SER A 209 -4.50 13.44 -6.03
C SER A 209 -5.94 13.16 -6.48
N THR A 210 -6.88 14.10 -6.26
CA THR A 210 -8.26 13.96 -6.74
C THR A 210 -8.33 13.91 -8.26
N TYR A 211 -7.59 14.76 -8.96
CA TYR A 211 -7.48 14.68 -10.41
C TYR A 211 -6.94 13.32 -10.87
N LEU A 212 -5.90 12.81 -10.21
CA LEU A 212 -5.36 11.48 -10.52
C LEU A 212 -6.44 10.41 -10.39
N PHE A 213 -7.20 10.41 -9.29
CA PHE A 213 -8.25 9.41 -9.06
C PHE A 213 -9.36 9.51 -10.09
N GLN A 214 -9.72 10.70 -10.54
CA GLN A 214 -10.69 10.88 -11.63
C GLN A 214 -10.15 10.28 -12.94
N ARG A 215 -8.89 10.53 -13.29
CA ARG A 215 -8.26 9.96 -14.48
C ARG A 215 -8.15 8.43 -14.43
N LEU A 216 -7.90 7.88 -13.26
CA LEU A 216 -7.91 6.43 -13.05
C LEU A 216 -9.34 5.87 -13.16
N ALA A 217 -10.34 6.56 -12.60
CA ALA A 217 -11.74 6.16 -12.69
C ALA A 217 -12.26 6.15 -14.14
N GLU A 218 -11.83 7.08 -14.99
CA GLU A 218 -12.13 7.09 -16.43
C GLU A 218 -11.64 5.81 -17.14
N ARG A 219 -10.63 5.13 -16.58
CA ARG A 219 -10.11 3.85 -17.04
C ARG A 219 -10.74 2.65 -16.31
N GLY A 220 -11.74 2.91 -15.47
CA GLY A 220 -12.41 1.89 -14.64
C GLY A 220 -11.59 1.44 -13.42
N ILE A 221 -10.52 2.17 -13.05
CA ILE A 221 -9.74 1.94 -11.85
C ILE A 221 -10.28 2.85 -10.75
N THR A 222 -10.94 2.29 -9.74
CA THR A 222 -11.58 3.09 -8.70
C THR A 222 -10.70 3.15 -7.45
N ILE A 223 -10.19 4.34 -7.13
CA ILE A 223 -9.52 4.63 -5.87
C ILE A 223 -10.33 5.72 -5.18
N PHE A 224 -10.97 5.42 -4.06
CA PHE A 224 -11.91 6.34 -3.40
C PHE A 224 -11.23 7.45 -2.62
N SER A 225 -10.15 7.13 -1.92
CA SER A 225 -9.38 8.09 -1.15
C SER A 225 -8.02 7.47 -0.81
N LEU A 226 -6.96 8.25 -0.93
CA LEU A 226 -5.65 7.88 -0.43
C LEU A 226 -5.10 9.03 0.40
N ASN A 227 -4.52 8.67 1.53
CA ASN A 227 -3.66 9.60 2.24
C ASN A 227 -2.37 9.80 1.43
N GLN A 228 -1.94 11.04 1.22
CA GLN A 228 -0.69 11.35 0.50
C GLN A 228 0.54 10.73 1.17
N LYS A 229 0.44 10.34 2.45
CA LYS A 229 1.48 9.56 3.15
C LYS A 229 1.60 8.13 2.61
N ASN A 230 0.55 7.62 1.99
CA ASN A 230 0.48 6.27 1.42
C ASN A 230 0.90 6.22 -0.07
N ILE A 231 1.39 7.33 -0.61
CA ILE A 231 2.02 7.41 -1.93
C ILE A 231 3.48 7.78 -1.70
N LEU A 232 4.40 6.92 -2.10
CA LEU A 232 5.85 7.17 -2.01
C LEU A 232 6.38 7.59 -3.37
N ALA A 233 7.11 8.70 -3.41
CA ALA A 233 7.96 9.06 -4.54
C ALA A 233 9.30 8.33 -4.38
N THR A 234 9.66 7.51 -5.37
CA THR A 234 10.92 6.76 -5.40
C THR A 234 11.64 7.01 -6.71
N LEU A 235 12.95 6.83 -6.73
CA LEU A 235 13.75 6.94 -7.95
C LEU A 235 13.88 5.55 -8.58
N ASN A 236 13.35 5.40 -9.79
CA ASN A 236 13.66 4.25 -10.60
C ASN A 236 15.07 4.42 -11.18
N THR A 237 16.05 3.73 -10.59
CA THR A 237 17.47 3.88 -10.95
C THR A 237 17.78 3.44 -12.38
N SER A 238 17.06 2.45 -12.92
CA SER A 238 17.26 1.96 -14.29
C SER A 238 16.78 2.96 -15.36
N ARG A 239 15.80 3.80 -15.03
CA ARG A 239 15.22 4.81 -15.94
C ARG A 239 15.56 6.24 -15.57
N GLN A 240 16.25 6.46 -14.45
CA GLN A 240 16.52 7.79 -13.86
C GLN A 240 15.25 8.66 -13.74
N GLN A 241 14.14 8.03 -13.41
CA GLN A 241 12.81 8.63 -13.43
C GLN A 241 12.15 8.50 -12.07
N VAL A 242 11.42 9.54 -11.66
CA VAL A 242 10.60 9.47 -10.43
C VAL A 242 9.39 8.59 -10.69
N GLN A 243 9.22 7.59 -9.84
CA GLN A 243 8.09 6.68 -9.83
C GLN A 243 7.29 6.87 -8.55
N TYR A 244 5.99 6.73 -8.63
CA TYR A 244 5.09 6.81 -7.48
C TYR A 244 4.53 5.45 -7.16
N VAL A 245 4.66 5.03 -5.89
CA VAL A 245 4.20 3.73 -5.42
C VAL A 245 3.14 3.92 -4.35
N ILE A 246 1.96 3.37 -4.57
CA ILE A 246 0.88 3.33 -3.58
C ILE A 246 1.14 2.16 -2.63
N ILE A 247 1.40 2.44 -1.35
CA ILE A 247 1.76 1.44 -0.34
C ILE A 247 0.56 0.96 0.48
N ASP A 248 -0.50 1.76 0.59
CA ASP A 248 -1.74 1.40 1.28
C ASP A 248 -2.95 1.97 0.51
N PRO A 249 -3.61 1.13 -0.32
CA PRO A 249 -4.71 1.58 -1.16
C PRO A 249 -6.07 1.61 -0.44
N ILE A 250 -6.11 1.37 0.87
CA ILE A 250 -7.32 1.43 1.67
C ILE A 250 -7.49 2.84 2.24
N PRO A 251 -8.70 3.44 2.16
CA PRO A 251 -8.95 4.72 2.81
C PRO A 251 -8.89 4.59 4.34
N ASP A 252 -8.27 5.56 4.99
CA ASP A 252 -8.10 5.64 6.46
C ASP A 252 -9.45 5.72 7.22
N TYR A 253 -10.57 5.98 6.53
CA TYR A 253 -11.86 6.22 7.16
C TYR A 253 -12.94 5.25 6.67
N TYR A 254 -13.52 4.54 7.61
CA TYR A 254 -14.67 3.65 7.41
C TYR A 254 -16.02 4.39 7.31
N LEU A 255 -16.04 5.71 7.37
CA LEU A 255 -17.27 6.48 7.38
C LEU A 255 -17.75 6.81 5.96
N PRO A 256 -19.09 6.84 5.71
CA PRO A 256 -19.69 7.18 4.42
C PRO A 256 -19.45 8.65 3.99
N ILE A 257 -18.64 9.40 4.72
CA ILE A 257 -18.20 10.77 4.39
C ILE A 257 -17.27 10.79 3.15
N SER A 258 -16.57 9.68 2.88
CA SER A 258 -15.67 9.57 1.73
C SER A 258 -16.37 9.81 0.37
N PRO A 259 -17.56 9.23 0.08
CA PRO A 259 -18.29 9.52 -1.15
C PRO A 259 -18.75 10.98 -1.24
N ALA A 260 -19.22 11.57 -0.14
CA ALA A 260 -19.66 12.97 -0.11
C ALA A 260 -18.48 13.93 -0.31
N TYR A 261 -17.32 13.64 0.28
CA TYR A 261 -16.11 14.42 0.07
C TYR A 261 -15.60 14.33 -1.38
N ASN A 262 -15.64 13.15 -1.98
CA ASN A 262 -15.24 12.96 -3.38
C ASN A 262 -16.25 13.60 -4.35
N LEU A 263 -17.54 13.63 -4.01
CA LEU A 263 -18.56 14.37 -4.76
C LEU A 263 -18.31 15.88 -4.69
N LEU A 264 -18.01 16.42 -3.53
CA LEU A 264 -17.68 17.84 -3.34
C LEU A 264 -16.38 18.22 -4.04
N THR A 265 -15.31 17.46 -3.88
CA THR A 265 -14.04 17.70 -4.58
C THR A 265 -14.19 17.50 -6.08
N GLY A 266 -14.95 16.51 -6.53
CA GLY A 266 -15.30 16.31 -7.94
C GLY A 266 -16.13 17.46 -8.53
N TYR A 267 -17.01 18.04 -7.76
CA TYR A 267 -17.76 19.24 -8.15
C TYR A 267 -16.84 20.45 -8.29
N PHE A 268 -15.98 20.70 -7.32
CA PHE A 268 -14.98 21.78 -7.41
C PHE A 268 -13.99 21.56 -8.57
N CYS A 269 -13.58 20.34 -8.86
CA CYS A 269 -12.71 20.06 -10.00
C CYS A 269 -13.40 20.21 -11.36
N LYS A 270 -14.74 20.04 -11.44
CA LYS A 270 -15.51 20.28 -12.69
C LYS A 270 -15.81 21.76 -12.92
N ALA A 271 -15.80 22.58 -11.89
CA ALA A 271 -16.01 24.01 -11.96
C ALA A 271 -14.73 24.79 -12.35
N ILE A 272 -13.62 24.09 -12.54
CA ILE A 272 -12.34 24.59 -13.03
C ILE A 272 -12.10 24.08 -14.45
#